data_04c88b181fe46b59a385a1340e002681
#
_entry.id   04c88b181fe46b59a385a1340e002681
#
_cell.length_a   1.000
_cell.length_b   1.000
_cell.length_c   1.000
_cell.angle_alpha   90.00
_cell.angle_beta   90.00
_cell.angle_gamma   90.00
#
_symmetry.space_group_name_H-M   'P 1'
#
loop_
_entity.id
_entity.type
_entity.pdbx_description
1 polymer ?
#
loop_
_entity_poly.entity_id
_entity_poly.type
_entity_poly.pdbx_seq_one_letter_code
_entity_poly.pdbx_strand_id
1 'polypeptide(L)'
;MVNLRPSAPLSRLLLGYAPSDARTRQALWWHWDERLAAILQGGREPAIMAIRLAWWRDVLVQGDEGKGRGEPLVDALRKPGLTDFDRQYIGRCVEGWGQIAGAEALSAEDLQAYAQGRGGGLFSLLAGQSSPAIVAAGGIWALWDLAAHLSDPELAAVCLAVAQDLLPDAQLGRSTVERPLRLALMVAAHDVQQQRIPIRGFGPRHYVRLLLASLTR
;
A
#
# COMPACT_ATOMS: atom_id res chain seq x y z
N MET A 1 -19.92 -4.91 16.28
CA MET A 1 -19.64 -4.10 15.08
C MET A 1 -18.21 -4.38 14.68
N VAL A 2 -17.96 -4.89 13.47
CA VAL A 2 -16.61 -5.22 13.02
C VAL A 2 -15.83 -3.93 12.80
N ASN A 3 -14.60 -3.86 13.32
CA ASN A 3 -13.72 -2.70 13.14
C ASN A 3 -13.04 -2.78 11.76
N LEU A 4 -13.49 -1.96 10.82
CA LEU A 4 -12.94 -1.86 9.45
C LEU A 4 -11.89 -0.74 9.30
N ARG A 5 -11.21 -0.38 10.39
CA ARG A 5 -10.12 0.60 10.35
C ARG A 5 -8.77 -0.10 10.27
N PRO A 6 -7.79 0.49 9.61
CA PRO A 6 -6.44 -0.06 9.58
C PRO A 6 -5.85 -0.17 10.98
N SER A 7 -5.00 -1.17 11.17
CA SER A 7 -4.32 -1.46 12.44
C SER A 7 -2.94 -0.81 12.52
N ALA A 8 -2.27 -0.65 11.38
CA ALA A 8 -0.92 -0.10 11.33
C ALA A 8 -0.87 1.36 11.81
N PRO A 9 0.14 1.72 12.64
CA PRO A 9 0.24 3.08 13.22
C PRO A 9 0.32 4.18 12.16
N LEU A 10 1.04 3.96 11.06
CA LEU A 10 1.19 4.95 10.00
C LEU A 10 -0.15 5.22 9.30
N SER A 11 -0.82 4.21 8.79
CA SER A 11 -2.10 4.36 8.08
C SER A 11 -3.17 5.01 8.96
N ARG A 12 -3.23 4.65 10.26
CA ARG A 12 -4.12 5.31 11.22
C ARG A 12 -3.84 6.79 11.38
N LEU A 13 -2.56 7.15 11.45
CA LEU A 13 -2.15 8.55 11.57
C LEU A 13 -2.46 9.35 10.31
N LEU A 14 -2.19 8.78 9.12
CA LEU A 14 -2.46 9.40 7.83
C LEU A 14 -3.95 9.69 7.62
N LEU A 15 -4.85 8.85 8.13
CA LEU A 15 -6.29 9.08 8.10
C LEU A 15 -6.72 10.36 8.83
N GLY A 16 -5.95 10.81 9.83
CA GLY A 16 -6.19 12.10 10.50
C GLY A 16 -6.02 13.30 9.57
N TYR A 17 -5.22 13.16 8.51
CA TYR A 17 -4.98 14.20 7.51
C TYR A 17 -5.84 14.05 6.25
N ALA A 18 -6.62 12.99 6.16
CA ALA A 18 -7.53 12.77 5.04
C ALA A 18 -8.72 13.72 5.11
N PRO A 19 -9.21 14.25 3.97
CA PRO A 19 -10.48 14.97 3.90
C PRO A 19 -11.62 14.14 4.48
N SER A 20 -12.58 14.79 5.11
CA SER A 20 -13.68 14.11 5.82
C SER A 20 -14.51 13.21 4.90
N ASP A 21 -14.71 13.61 3.66
CA ASP A 21 -15.45 12.90 2.62
C ASP A 21 -14.67 11.68 2.07
N ALA A 22 -13.34 11.76 2.00
CA ALA A 22 -12.48 10.67 1.53
C ALA A 22 -12.07 9.69 2.65
N ARG A 23 -12.13 10.10 3.91
CA ARG A 23 -11.54 9.37 5.06
C ARG A 23 -12.05 7.94 5.21
N THR A 24 -13.36 7.74 5.08
CA THR A 24 -13.96 6.41 5.21
C THR A 24 -13.47 5.48 4.11
N ARG A 25 -13.43 5.96 2.86
CA ARG A 25 -12.94 5.20 1.73
C ARG A 25 -11.45 4.88 1.87
N GLN A 26 -10.62 5.85 2.26
CA GLN A 26 -9.20 5.62 2.50
C GLN A 26 -8.97 4.63 3.64
N ALA A 27 -9.78 4.66 4.71
CA ALA A 27 -9.68 3.68 5.79
C ALA A 27 -9.93 2.25 5.30
N LEU A 28 -10.92 2.04 4.42
CA LEU A 28 -11.20 0.73 3.84
C LEU A 28 -10.07 0.23 2.95
N TRP A 29 -9.46 1.09 2.11
CA TRP A 29 -8.34 0.70 1.26
C TRP A 29 -7.07 0.36 2.07
N TRP A 30 -6.74 1.13 3.09
CA TRP A 30 -5.64 0.80 4.00
C TRP A 30 -5.88 -0.52 4.72
N HIS A 31 -7.08 -0.74 5.24
CA HIS A 31 -7.42 -1.99 5.91
C HIS A 31 -7.37 -3.19 4.95
N TRP A 32 -7.78 -2.99 3.69
CA TRP A 32 -7.71 -4.02 2.66
C TRP A 32 -6.25 -4.40 2.34
N ASP A 33 -5.36 -3.45 2.18
CA ASP A 33 -3.92 -3.73 1.96
C ASP A 33 -3.33 -4.52 3.14
N GLU A 34 -3.70 -4.18 4.38
CA GLU A 34 -3.30 -4.97 5.57
C GLU A 34 -3.83 -6.41 5.52
N ARG A 35 -5.03 -6.63 4.98
CA ARG A 35 -5.58 -7.99 4.79
C ARG A 35 -4.80 -8.77 3.74
N LEU A 36 -4.34 -8.13 2.67
CA LEU A 36 -3.47 -8.77 1.67
C LEU A 36 -2.10 -9.08 2.27
N ALA A 37 -1.50 -8.16 3.01
CA ALA A 37 -0.24 -8.38 3.73
C ALA A 37 -0.33 -9.58 4.70
N ALA A 38 -1.43 -9.72 5.42
CA ALA A 38 -1.66 -10.83 6.34
C ALA A 38 -1.70 -12.20 5.67
N ILE A 39 -2.02 -12.28 4.37
CA ILE A 39 -1.97 -13.53 3.60
C ILE A 39 -0.54 -14.05 3.53
N LEU A 40 0.43 -13.16 3.30
CA LEU A 40 1.84 -13.52 3.20
C LEU A 40 2.45 -13.87 4.55
N GLN A 41 2.03 -13.17 5.62
CA GLN A 41 2.52 -13.43 6.97
C GLN A 41 2.00 -14.75 7.55
N GLY A 42 0.79 -15.16 7.16
CA GLY A 42 0.12 -16.36 7.69
C GLY A 42 0.32 -17.64 6.89
N GLY A 43 0.97 -17.58 5.73
CA GLY A 43 1.11 -18.70 4.82
C GLY A 43 2.56 -19.12 4.59
N ARG A 44 2.82 -20.45 4.62
CA ARG A 44 4.11 -21.01 4.19
C ARG A 44 4.03 -21.66 2.80
N GLU A 45 2.81 -21.93 2.32
CA GLU A 45 2.58 -22.59 1.05
C GLU A 45 2.23 -21.58 -0.04
N PRO A 46 3.07 -21.40 -1.06
CA PRO A 46 2.85 -20.45 -2.15
C PRO A 46 1.49 -20.60 -2.83
N ALA A 47 1.05 -21.85 -3.05
CA ALA A 47 -0.24 -22.13 -3.67
C ALA A 47 -1.42 -21.60 -2.85
N ILE A 48 -1.37 -21.71 -1.51
CA ILE A 48 -2.44 -21.21 -0.64
C ILE A 48 -2.47 -19.68 -0.66
N MET A 49 -1.30 -19.02 -0.66
CA MET A 49 -1.23 -17.57 -0.78
C MET A 49 -1.82 -17.09 -2.12
N ALA A 50 -1.44 -17.73 -3.22
CA ALA A 50 -1.97 -17.42 -4.55
C ALA A 50 -3.50 -17.59 -4.62
N ILE A 51 -4.07 -18.68 -4.08
CA ILE A 51 -5.52 -18.90 -4.01
C ILE A 51 -6.22 -17.78 -3.21
N ARG A 52 -5.65 -17.38 -2.06
CA ARG A 52 -6.23 -16.31 -1.24
C ARG A 52 -6.17 -14.95 -1.92
N LEU A 53 -5.09 -14.64 -2.63
CA LEU A 53 -4.97 -13.42 -3.43
C LEU A 53 -5.95 -13.45 -4.61
N ALA A 54 -6.06 -14.59 -5.32
CA ALA A 54 -7.02 -14.77 -6.41
C ALA A 54 -8.47 -14.58 -5.93
N TRP A 55 -8.81 -15.03 -4.71
CA TRP A 55 -10.14 -14.82 -4.13
C TRP A 55 -10.48 -13.33 -4.02
N TRP A 56 -9.56 -12.47 -3.57
CA TRP A 56 -9.77 -11.03 -3.53
C TRP A 56 -10.00 -10.42 -4.92
N ARG A 57 -9.27 -10.90 -5.92
CA ARG A 57 -9.49 -10.49 -7.32
C ARG A 57 -10.88 -10.91 -7.82
N ASP A 58 -11.27 -12.16 -7.57
CA ASP A 58 -12.59 -12.64 -7.97
C ASP A 58 -13.72 -11.81 -7.37
N VAL A 59 -13.66 -11.55 -6.05
CA VAL A 59 -14.75 -10.84 -5.36
C VAL A 59 -14.80 -9.35 -5.66
N LEU A 60 -13.67 -8.67 -5.88
CA LEU A 60 -13.67 -7.21 -6.05
C LEU A 60 -13.52 -6.76 -7.52
N VAL A 61 -12.92 -7.58 -8.39
CA VAL A 61 -12.65 -7.21 -9.80
C VAL A 61 -13.65 -7.85 -10.73
N GLN A 62 -13.88 -9.17 -10.63
CA GLN A 62 -14.75 -9.89 -11.56
C GLN A 62 -16.25 -9.64 -11.32
N GLY A 63 -16.60 -9.05 -10.18
CA GLY A 63 -17.96 -8.59 -9.91
C GLY A 63 -18.96 -9.72 -9.59
N ASP A 64 -18.49 -10.91 -9.22
CA ASP A 64 -19.37 -11.95 -8.70
C ASP A 64 -19.97 -11.53 -7.36
N GLU A 65 -21.19 -10.97 -7.41
CA GLU A 65 -21.88 -10.49 -6.22
C GLU A 65 -22.23 -11.60 -5.21
N GLY A 66 -22.24 -12.83 -5.65
CA GLY A 66 -22.48 -14.00 -4.78
C GLY A 66 -21.26 -14.35 -3.93
N LYS A 67 -20.06 -14.20 -4.48
CA LYS A 67 -18.82 -14.43 -3.76
C LYS A 67 -18.52 -13.31 -2.76
N GLY A 68 -18.07 -13.68 -1.57
CA GLY A 68 -17.65 -12.74 -0.52
C GLY A 68 -18.78 -12.02 0.18
N ARG A 69 -20.08 -12.34 -0.11
CA ARG A 69 -21.23 -11.80 0.62
C ARG A 69 -21.13 -12.20 2.10
N GLY A 70 -21.26 -11.22 2.98
CA GLY A 70 -21.14 -11.42 4.43
C GLY A 70 -19.69 -11.29 4.96
N GLU A 71 -18.69 -11.11 4.07
CA GLU A 71 -17.38 -10.62 4.51
C GLU A 71 -17.46 -9.09 4.70
N PRO A 72 -17.35 -8.59 5.94
CA PRO A 72 -17.66 -7.19 6.24
C PRO A 72 -16.87 -6.18 5.43
N LEU A 73 -15.60 -6.49 5.11
CA LEU A 73 -14.75 -5.58 4.34
C LEU A 73 -15.16 -5.56 2.86
N VAL A 74 -15.49 -6.71 2.28
CA VAL A 74 -16.01 -6.81 0.90
C VAL A 74 -17.31 -6.03 0.76
N ASP A 75 -18.25 -6.25 1.69
CA ASP A 75 -19.56 -5.57 1.68
C ASP A 75 -19.37 -4.05 1.81
N ALA A 76 -18.46 -3.60 2.69
CA ALA A 76 -18.18 -2.18 2.86
C ALA A 76 -17.50 -1.53 1.64
N LEU A 77 -16.59 -2.24 0.96
CA LEU A 77 -15.94 -1.78 -0.26
C LEU A 77 -16.91 -1.71 -1.44
N ARG A 78 -17.85 -2.67 -1.54
CA ARG A 78 -18.85 -2.73 -2.60
C ARG A 78 -20.00 -1.73 -2.41
N LYS A 79 -20.31 -1.34 -1.16
CA LYS A 79 -21.48 -0.53 -0.83
C LYS A 79 -21.60 0.78 -1.62
N PRO A 80 -20.53 1.57 -1.84
CA PRO A 80 -20.61 2.79 -2.65
C PRO A 80 -20.65 2.54 -4.17
N GLY A 81 -20.50 1.27 -4.60
CA GLY A 81 -20.26 0.91 -5.99
C GLY A 81 -18.79 1.01 -6.37
N LEU A 82 -18.21 -0.09 -6.86
CA LEU A 82 -16.84 -0.09 -7.40
C LEU A 82 -16.88 0.37 -8.86
N THR A 83 -16.12 1.40 -9.18
CA THR A 83 -15.94 1.90 -10.56
C THR A 83 -14.97 1.01 -11.34
N ASP A 84 -14.89 1.18 -12.66
CA ASP A 84 -13.89 0.49 -13.49
C ASP A 84 -12.47 0.89 -13.07
N PHE A 85 -12.27 2.15 -12.67
CA PHE A 85 -11.03 2.62 -12.08
C PHE A 85 -10.67 1.81 -10.82
N ASP A 86 -11.61 1.65 -9.89
CA ASP A 86 -11.37 0.87 -8.67
C ASP A 86 -10.99 -0.56 -8.99
N ARG A 87 -11.74 -1.23 -9.87
CA ARG A 87 -11.48 -2.62 -10.29
C ARG A 87 -10.09 -2.78 -10.93
N GLN A 88 -9.70 -1.83 -11.78
CA GLN A 88 -8.38 -1.83 -12.41
C GLN A 88 -7.26 -1.78 -11.36
N TYR A 89 -7.35 -0.85 -10.40
CA TYR A 89 -6.29 -0.66 -9.42
C TYR A 89 -6.31 -1.70 -8.29
N ILE A 90 -7.46 -2.27 -7.96
CA ILE A 90 -7.57 -3.47 -7.12
C ILE A 90 -6.82 -4.63 -7.79
N GLY A 91 -7.05 -4.86 -9.08
CA GLY A 91 -6.35 -5.91 -9.85
C GLY A 91 -4.84 -5.74 -9.77
N ARG A 92 -4.34 -4.51 -10.02
CA ARG A 92 -2.90 -4.19 -9.92
C ARG A 92 -2.33 -4.45 -8.52
N CYS A 93 -3.07 -4.09 -7.45
CA CYS A 93 -2.62 -4.37 -6.08
C CYS A 93 -2.49 -5.86 -5.81
N VAL A 94 -3.48 -6.65 -6.22
CA VAL A 94 -3.46 -8.11 -6.04
C VAL A 94 -2.30 -8.73 -6.83
N GLU A 95 -2.08 -8.30 -8.08
CA GLU A 95 -0.96 -8.72 -8.92
C GLU A 95 0.38 -8.35 -8.28
N GLY A 96 0.52 -7.13 -7.76
CA GLY A 96 1.72 -6.69 -7.06
C GLY A 96 2.04 -7.56 -5.84
N TRP A 97 1.07 -7.86 -4.99
CA TRP A 97 1.25 -8.80 -3.89
C TRP A 97 1.61 -10.21 -4.38
N GLY A 98 1.09 -10.63 -5.54
CA GLY A 98 1.42 -11.90 -6.19
C GLY A 98 2.89 -12.03 -6.58
N GLN A 99 3.59 -10.93 -6.90
CA GLN A 99 5.01 -10.95 -7.27
C GLN A 99 5.91 -11.48 -6.16
N ILE A 100 5.55 -11.20 -4.90
CA ILE A 100 6.37 -11.60 -3.75
C ILE A 100 5.80 -12.81 -2.99
N ALA A 101 4.57 -13.25 -3.34
CA ALA A 101 3.90 -14.35 -2.66
C ALA A 101 4.56 -15.69 -3.00
N GLY A 102 5.35 -16.22 -2.06
CA GLY A 102 5.99 -17.53 -2.18
C GLY A 102 7.22 -17.55 -3.09
N ALA A 103 7.77 -16.40 -3.45
CA ALA A 103 9.03 -16.30 -4.16
C ALA A 103 10.19 -16.76 -3.27
N GLU A 104 11.03 -17.68 -3.77
CA GLU A 104 12.26 -18.12 -3.08
C GLU A 104 13.36 -17.06 -3.16
N ALA A 105 13.39 -16.31 -4.27
CA ALA A 105 14.28 -15.17 -4.49
C ALA A 105 13.51 -14.07 -5.22
N LEU A 106 13.84 -12.82 -4.94
CA LEU A 106 13.24 -11.64 -5.56
C LEU A 106 14.29 -10.88 -6.35
N SER A 107 14.06 -10.71 -7.63
CA SER A 107 14.87 -9.85 -8.49
C SER A 107 14.47 -8.38 -8.35
N ALA A 108 15.32 -7.46 -8.86
CA ALA A 108 14.96 -6.05 -8.93
C ALA A 108 13.71 -5.80 -9.79
N GLU A 109 13.48 -6.61 -10.82
CA GLU A 109 12.30 -6.54 -11.68
C GLU A 109 11.03 -6.96 -10.91
N ASP A 110 11.07 -8.02 -10.10
CA ASP A 110 9.96 -8.42 -9.23
C ASP A 110 9.63 -7.33 -8.22
N LEU A 111 10.66 -6.68 -7.64
CA LEU A 111 10.49 -5.57 -6.71
C LEU A 111 9.88 -4.33 -7.38
N GLN A 112 10.26 -4.04 -8.64
CA GLN A 112 9.64 -2.97 -9.43
C GLN A 112 8.18 -3.28 -9.75
N ALA A 113 7.87 -4.51 -10.16
CA ALA A 113 6.50 -4.94 -10.42
C ALA A 113 5.63 -4.89 -9.15
N TYR A 114 6.17 -5.32 -8.01
CA TYR A 114 5.53 -5.16 -6.71
C TYR A 114 5.29 -3.69 -6.34
N ALA A 115 6.28 -2.83 -6.51
CA ALA A 115 6.18 -1.41 -6.22
C ALA A 115 5.07 -0.73 -7.05
N GLN A 116 5.05 -1.00 -8.35
CA GLN A 116 4.03 -0.45 -9.26
C GLN A 116 2.63 -1.03 -8.98
N GLY A 117 2.55 -2.33 -8.76
CA GLY A 117 1.29 -3.02 -8.50
C GLY A 117 0.72 -2.66 -7.14
N ARG A 118 1.37 -3.07 -6.04
CA ARG A 118 0.88 -2.78 -4.69
C ARG A 118 0.90 -1.29 -4.38
N GLY A 119 2.06 -0.66 -4.48
CA GLY A 119 2.25 0.73 -4.05
C GLY A 119 1.51 1.72 -4.92
N GLY A 120 1.76 1.66 -6.24
CA GLY A 120 1.11 2.50 -7.22
C GLY A 120 -0.40 2.27 -7.27
N GLY A 121 -0.84 1.01 -7.19
CA GLY A 121 -2.25 0.63 -7.14
C GLY A 121 -2.95 1.19 -5.90
N LEU A 122 -2.40 0.95 -4.71
CA LEU A 122 -2.99 1.43 -3.46
C LEU A 122 -3.06 2.96 -3.41
N PHE A 123 -1.99 3.67 -3.78
CA PHE A 123 -1.99 5.14 -3.77
C PHE A 123 -2.98 5.71 -4.77
N SER A 124 -3.17 5.08 -5.93
CA SER A 124 -4.20 5.47 -6.89
C SER A 124 -5.61 5.30 -6.32
N LEU A 125 -5.89 4.19 -5.62
CA LEU A 125 -7.18 3.97 -4.93
C LEU A 125 -7.42 5.00 -3.81
N LEU A 126 -6.39 5.32 -3.03
CA LEU A 126 -6.45 6.32 -1.96
C LEU A 126 -6.69 7.73 -2.48
N ALA A 127 -6.06 8.08 -3.62
CA ALA A 127 -6.23 9.37 -4.27
C ALA A 127 -7.54 9.48 -5.06
N GLY A 128 -8.13 8.35 -5.49
CA GLY A 128 -9.24 8.32 -6.42
C GLY A 128 -8.87 8.73 -7.84
N GLN A 129 -7.59 8.82 -8.14
CA GLN A 129 -6.98 9.14 -9.44
C GLN A 129 -5.59 8.54 -9.54
N SER A 130 -5.05 8.47 -10.75
CA SER A 130 -3.69 7.98 -10.98
C SER A 130 -2.87 8.96 -11.82
N SER A 131 -1.58 9.04 -11.51
CA SER A 131 -0.56 9.73 -12.30
C SER A 131 0.78 9.02 -12.10
N PRO A 132 1.78 9.25 -12.96
CA PRO A 132 3.13 8.73 -12.76
C PRO A 132 3.67 9.06 -11.36
N ALA A 133 3.43 10.29 -10.89
CA ALA A 133 3.87 10.73 -9.56
C ALA A 133 3.19 9.97 -8.40
N ILE A 134 1.89 9.68 -8.51
CA ILE A 134 1.16 8.88 -7.51
C ILE A 134 1.68 7.44 -7.49
N VAL A 135 1.91 6.85 -8.66
CA VAL A 135 2.43 5.49 -8.80
C VAL A 135 3.85 5.40 -8.22
N ALA A 136 4.74 6.32 -8.57
CA ALA A 136 6.10 6.37 -8.03
C ALA A 136 6.12 6.56 -6.51
N ALA A 137 5.31 7.49 -5.99
CA ALA A 137 5.19 7.73 -4.54
C ALA A 137 4.69 6.48 -3.79
N GLY A 138 3.69 5.80 -4.34
CA GLY A 138 3.21 4.54 -3.80
C GLY A 138 4.26 3.44 -3.84
N GLY A 139 5.00 3.33 -4.94
CA GLY A 139 6.10 2.37 -5.10
C GLY A 139 7.20 2.55 -4.06
N ILE A 140 7.63 3.79 -3.82
CA ILE A 140 8.61 4.13 -2.77
C ILE A 140 8.11 3.68 -1.40
N TRP A 141 6.86 4.02 -1.06
CA TRP A 141 6.25 3.62 0.20
C TRP A 141 6.18 2.10 0.34
N ALA A 142 5.75 1.38 -0.71
CA ALA A 142 5.60 -0.07 -0.66
C ALA A 142 6.93 -0.81 -0.48
N LEU A 143 7.99 -0.35 -1.16
CA LEU A 143 9.34 -0.92 -1.02
C LEU A 143 9.96 -0.62 0.34
N TRP A 144 9.75 0.60 0.87
CA TRP A 144 10.16 0.96 2.22
C TRP A 144 9.44 0.11 3.28
N ASP A 145 8.13 -0.11 3.12
CA ASP A 145 7.34 -0.96 4.00
C ASP A 145 7.79 -2.43 3.91
N LEU A 146 8.05 -2.94 2.71
CA LEU A 146 8.58 -4.29 2.51
C LEU A 146 9.94 -4.46 3.19
N ALA A 147 10.88 -3.54 2.98
CA ALA A 147 12.21 -3.57 3.60
C ALA A 147 12.16 -3.66 5.13
N ALA A 148 11.13 -3.05 5.76
CA ALA A 148 10.92 -3.11 7.21
C ALA A 148 10.49 -4.49 7.73
N HIS A 149 9.96 -5.35 6.85
CA HIS A 149 9.41 -6.66 7.20
C HIS A 149 10.26 -7.83 6.72
N LEU A 150 11.31 -7.57 5.93
CA LEU A 150 12.26 -8.59 5.51
C LEU A 150 13.24 -8.91 6.63
N SER A 151 13.52 -10.22 6.80
CA SER A 151 14.58 -10.69 7.70
C SER A 151 15.96 -10.67 7.05
N ASP A 152 16.02 -10.66 5.72
CA ASP A 152 17.26 -10.55 4.95
C ASP A 152 17.64 -9.07 4.75
N PRO A 153 18.74 -8.59 5.34
CA PRO A 153 19.16 -7.20 5.23
C PRO A 153 19.69 -6.86 3.83
N GLU A 154 20.20 -7.83 3.07
CA GLU A 154 20.69 -7.60 1.71
C GLU A 154 19.52 -7.34 0.77
N LEU A 155 18.48 -8.16 0.84
CA LEU A 155 17.25 -7.94 0.09
C LEU A 155 16.54 -6.64 0.52
N ALA A 156 16.52 -6.32 1.82
CA ALA A 156 15.98 -5.04 2.30
C ALA A 156 16.75 -3.84 1.72
N ALA A 157 18.08 -3.92 1.59
CA ALA A 157 18.89 -2.88 0.93
C ALA A 157 18.55 -2.76 -0.56
N VAL A 158 18.35 -3.89 -1.26
CA VAL A 158 17.91 -3.87 -2.68
C VAL A 158 16.53 -3.20 -2.82
N CYS A 159 15.58 -3.45 -1.91
CA CYS A 159 14.30 -2.75 -1.90
C CYS A 159 14.49 -1.21 -1.82
N LEU A 160 15.38 -0.74 -0.95
CA LEU A 160 15.64 0.70 -0.82
C LEU A 160 16.37 1.27 -2.04
N ALA A 161 17.25 0.51 -2.68
CA ALA A 161 17.91 0.93 -3.92
C ALA A 161 16.90 1.09 -5.06
N VAL A 162 16.01 0.11 -5.28
CA VAL A 162 14.92 0.21 -6.27
C VAL A 162 13.98 1.38 -5.94
N ALA A 163 13.68 1.61 -4.66
CA ALA A 163 12.87 2.75 -4.25
C ALA A 163 13.56 4.10 -4.54
N GLN A 164 14.87 4.17 -4.45
CA GLN A 164 15.65 5.38 -4.73
C GLN A 164 15.52 5.81 -6.19
N ASP A 165 15.46 4.87 -7.12
CA ASP A 165 15.30 5.14 -8.55
C ASP A 165 13.95 5.80 -8.88
N LEU A 166 12.94 5.62 -8.02
CA LEU A 166 11.62 6.22 -8.18
C LEU A 166 11.49 7.66 -7.64
N LEU A 167 12.48 8.13 -6.85
CA LEU A 167 12.39 9.45 -6.18
C LEU A 167 12.21 10.63 -7.13
N PRO A 168 12.87 10.70 -8.32
CA PRO A 168 12.71 11.81 -9.24
C PRO A 168 11.27 11.99 -9.74
N ASP A 169 10.53 10.88 -9.88
CA ASP A 169 9.19 10.86 -10.46
C ASP A 169 8.09 11.08 -9.40
N ALA A 170 8.41 10.95 -8.12
CA ALA A 170 7.45 10.98 -7.01
C ALA A 170 7.07 12.40 -6.56
N GLN A 171 6.76 13.30 -7.49
CA GLN A 171 6.40 14.68 -7.18
C GLN A 171 4.89 14.86 -7.07
N LEU A 172 4.34 14.57 -5.88
CA LEU A 172 2.91 14.71 -5.61
C LEU A 172 2.45 16.16 -5.59
N GLY A 173 1.24 16.40 -6.12
CA GLY A 173 0.56 17.70 -6.07
C GLY A 173 0.20 18.14 -4.66
N ARG A 174 -0.33 19.38 -4.54
CA ARG A 174 -0.72 19.97 -3.23
C ARG A 174 -2.20 19.76 -2.88
N SER A 175 -2.92 18.88 -3.57
CA SER A 175 -4.32 18.61 -3.28
C SER A 175 -4.50 18.08 -1.85
N THR A 176 -5.68 18.33 -1.25
CA THR A 176 -6.00 17.86 0.10
C THR A 176 -6.14 16.34 0.15
N VAL A 177 -6.63 15.73 -0.94
CA VAL A 177 -6.77 14.27 -1.06
C VAL A 177 -5.41 13.59 -1.08
N GLU A 178 -4.39 14.21 -1.70
CA GLU A 178 -3.03 13.68 -1.77
C GLU A 178 -2.20 13.98 -0.50
N ARG A 179 -2.69 14.83 0.42
CA ARG A 179 -1.95 15.18 1.63
C ARG A 179 -1.50 13.96 2.45
N PRO A 180 -2.34 12.95 2.74
CA PRO A 180 -1.90 11.73 3.41
C PRO A 180 -0.81 10.99 2.63
N LEU A 181 -0.88 10.97 1.30
CA LEU A 181 0.08 10.29 0.43
C LEU A 181 1.44 11.01 0.45
N ARG A 182 1.44 12.36 0.41
CA ARG A 182 2.68 13.14 0.57
C ARG A 182 3.35 12.88 1.91
N LEU A 183 2.58 12.77 2.99
CA LEU A 183 3.11 12.46 4.31
C LEU A 183 3.69 11.05 4.38
N ALA A 184 3.03 10.07 3.77
CA ALA A 184 3.56 8.70 3.66
C ALA A 184 4.85 8.66 2.84
N LEU A 185 4.85 9.31 1.67
CA LEU A 185 6.05 9.44 0.82
C LEU A 185 7.21 10.09 1.58
N MET A 186 6.97 11.17 2.28
CA MET A 186 8.01 11.90 3.00
C MET A 186 8.67 11.03 4.10
N VAL A 187 7.88 10.22 4.81
CA VAL A 187 8.42 9.27 5.79
C VAL A 187 9.32 8.25 5.12
N ALA A 188 8.86 7.64 4.03
CA ALA A 188 9.59 6.62 3.30
C ALA A 188 10.82 7.19 2.57
N ALA A 189 10.65 8.28 1.82
CA ALA A 189 11.69 8.89 1.01
C ALA A 189 12.93 9.30 1.79
N HIS A 190 12.75 9.77 3.04
CA HIS A 190 13.91 10.12 3.86
C HIS A 190 14.78 8.90 4.21
N ASP A 191 14.17 7.77 4.58
CA ASP A 191 14.93 6.55 4.88
C ASP A 191 15.54 5.97 3.60
N VAL A 192 14.80 6.02 2.47
CA VAL A 192 15.28 5.63 1.14
C VAL A 192 16.49 6.44 0.71
N GLN A 193 16.46 7.79 0.83
CA GLN A 193 17.59 8.67 0.50
C GLN A 193 18.83 8.38 1.34
N GLN A 194 18.66 7.93 2.57
CA GLN A 194 19.77 7.59 3.47
C GLN A 194 20.13 6.10 3.46
N GLN A 195 19.50 5.30 2.58
CA GLN A 195 19.66 3.85 2.53
C GLN A 195 19.55 3.20 3.92
N ARG A 196 18.61 3.71 4.72
CA ARG A 196 18.38 3.24 6.08
C ARG A 196 17.21 2.26 6.11
N ILE A 197 17.49 1.00 6.38
CA ILE A 197 16.45 -0.01 6.58
C ILE A 197 15.61 0.37 7.80
N PRO A 198 14.28 0.53 7.65
CA PRO A 198 13.40 0.89 8.75
C PRO A 198 13.23 -0.30 9.69
N ILE A 199 13.60 -0.14 10.96
CA ILE A 199 13.43 -1.19 11.97
C ILE A 199 11.95 -1.22 12.37
N ARG A 200 11.25 -2.30 12.04
CA ARG A 200 9.83 -2.52 12.37
C ARG A 200 8.87 -1.44 11.84
N GLY A 201 9.17 -0.87 10.67
CA GLY A 201 8.30 0.10 10.02
C GLY A 201 8.23 1.45 10.74
N PHE A 202 7.01 1.98 10.90
CA PHE A 202 6.77 3.32 11.45
C PHE A 202 7.04 3.38 12.95
N GLY A 203 8.05 4.15 13.36
CA GLY A 203 8.49 4.32 14.75
C GLY A 203 8.53 5.79 15.22
N PRO A 204 8.99 6.06 16.48
CA PRO A 204 8.97 7.40 17.08
C PRO A 204 9.67 8.48 16.26
N ARG A 205 10.77 8.14 15.57
CA ARG A 205 11.50 9.09 14.68
C ARG A 205 10.64 9.54 13.51
N HIS A 206 9.88 8.61 12.92
CA HIS A 206 8.96 8.91 11.84
C HIS A 206 7.80 9.78 12.32
N TYR A 207 7.32 9.56 13.54
CA TYR A 207 6.27 10.38 14.16
C TYR A 207 6.71 11.84 14.31
N VAL A 208 7.91 12.08 14.87
CA VAL A 208 8.46 13.44 15.01
C VAL A 208 8.60 14.12 13.65
N ARG A 209 9.08 13.39 12.65
CA ARG A 209 9.23 13.89 11.28
C ARG A 209 7.91 14.29 10.64
N LEU A 210 6.86 13.45 10.83
CA LEU A 210 5.51 13.76 10.39
C LEU A 210 4.95 15.01 11.07
N LEU A 211 5.16 15.17 12.36
CA LEU A 211 4.72 16.37 13.07
C LEU A 211 5.39 17.63 12.51
N LEU A 212 6.71 17.62 12.34
CA LEU A 212 7.45 18.75 11.76
C LEU A 212 6.94 19.11 10.36
N ALA A 213 6.72 18.12 9.50
CA ALA A 213 6.21 18.36 8.16
C ALA A 213 4.73 18.77 8.11
N SER A 214 3.93 18.39 9.08
CA SER A 214 2.54 18.84 9.15
C SER A 214 2.42 20.33 9.50
N LEU A 215 3.47 20.91 10.10
CA LEU A 215 3.57 22.33 10.47
C LEU A 215 4.07 23.20 9.31
N THR A 216 4.79 22.64 8.34
CA THR A 216 5.21 23.35 7.13
C THR A 216 4.07 23.30 6.11
N ARG A 217 3.27 24.37 6.04
CA ARG A 217 2.18 24.57 5.07
C ARG A 217 2.69 24.92 3.69
#